data_d4be9b21573063e2a482d004bca75505
#
_entry.id   d4be9b21573063e2a482d004bca75505
#
_cell.length_a   1.000
_cell.length_b   1.000
_cell.length_c   1.000
_cell.angle_alpha   90.00
_cell.angle_beta   90.00
_cell.angle_gamma   90.00
#
_symmetry.space_group_name_H-M   'P 1'
#
loop_
_entity.id
_entity.type
_entity.pdbx_description
1 polymer ?
#
loop_
_entity_poly.entity_id
_entity_poly.type
_entity_poly.pdbx_seq_one_letter_code
_entity_poly.pdbx_strand_id
1 'polypeptide(L)'
;IGANDGQFGKNLRKIGYKGQIISFEPIVSAYIDLEDTSKKDKKWKVFNFALGKNIEETEINISQNSLSSSILDMKKEHLNSAPTSRYVKREKISVKTLDSFKEEICKNFKNIYIKIDTQGYEEKVLIGAKDLVRQAIGLQLEMSIYPMYESQLLFNEFFKKIEKLNFELWDIERTFSNPKSGKILQIDAIFFKKN
;
A
#
# COMPACT_ATOMS: atom_id res chain seq x y z
N ILE A 1 0.22 -4.01 2.21
CA ILE A 1 0.41 -4.10 0.75
C ILE A 1 1.34 -2.95 0.37
N GLY A 2 2.40 -3.24 -0.42
CA GLY A 2 3.54 -2.33 -0.61
C GLY A 2 4.39 -2.26 0.66
N ALA A 3 4.93 -3.42 1.06
CA ALA A 3 5.52 -3.55 2.39
C ALA A 3 6.96 -3.04 2.47
N ASN A 4 7.61 -2.82 1.32
CA ASN A 4 9.02 -2.50 1.23
C ASN A 4 9.87 -3.44 2.11
N ASP A 5 10.79 -2.96 2.94
CA ASP A 5 11.58 -3.77 3.88
C ASP A 5 10.86 -4.14 5.20
N GLY A 6 9.54 -3.88 5.28
CA GLY A 6 8.69 -4.23 6.42
C GLY A 6 8.56 -3.17 7.51
N GLN A 7 8.80 -1.89 7.23
CA GLN A 7 8.75 -0.82 8.23
C GLN A 7 7.44 -0.81 9.02
N PHE A 8 6.29 -0.90 8.32
CA PHE A 8 4.99 -0.89 8.97
C PHE A 8 4.81 -2.09 9.91
N GLY A 9 5.17 -3.30 9.44
CA GLY A 9 5.11 -4.51 10.27
C GLY A 9 6.02 -4.44 11.49
N LYS A 10 7.25 -3.93 11.32
CA LYS A 10 8.19 -3.67 12.43
C LYS A 10 7.59 -2.71 13.47
N ASN A 11 6.92 -1.65 13.02
CA ASN A 11 6.26 -0.70 13.91
C ASN A 11 5.09 -1.32 14.65
N LEU A 12 4.26 -2.14 13.99
CA LEU A 12 3.19 -2.90 14.65
C LEU A 12 3.75 -3.79 15.78
N ARG A 13 4.87 -4.48 15.54
CA ARG A 13 5.51 -5.31 16.59
C ARG A 13 6.05 -4.49 17.75
N LYS A 14 6.63 -3.31 17.47
CA LYS A 14 7.13 -2.39 18.53
C LYS A 14 6.01 -1.90 19.45
N ILE A 15 4.83 -1.61 18.92
CA ILE A 15 3.67 -1.19 19.74
C ILE A 15 2.91 -2.36 20.37
N GLY A 16 3.41 -3.59 20.23
CA GLY A 16 2.88 -4.76 20.91
C GLY A 16 1.81 -5.56 20.16
N TYR A 17 1.57 -5.29 18.88
CA TYR A 17 0.67 -6.13 18.07
C TYR A 17 1.20 -7.56 17.95
N LYS A 18 0.41 -8.54 18.36
CA LYS A 18 0.78 -9.98 18.40
C LYS A 18 0.00 -10.84 17.39
N GLY A 19 -0.85 -10.23 16.58
CA GLY A 19 -1.66 -10.91 15.57
C GLY A 19 -0.84 -11.29 14.34
N GLN A 20 -1.51 -11.94 13.35
CA GLN A 20 -0.92 -12.30 12.07
C GLN A 20 -0.64 -11.05 11.24
N ILE A 21 0.52 -11.00 10.58
CA ILE A 21 0.84 -10.04 9.53
C ILE A 21 0.99 -10.80 8.22
N ILE A 22 0.44 -10.25 7.14
CA ILE A 22 0.62 -10.74 5.78
C ILE A 22 1.10 -9.56 4.94
N SER A 23 2.28 -9.65 4.37
CA SER A 23 2.93 -8.58 3.60
C SER A 23 3.14 -8.99 2.15
N PHE A 24 2.95 -8.03 1.25
CA PHE A 24 3.14 -8.20 -0.18
C PHE A 24 4.10 -7.11 -0.67
N GLU A 25 5.20 -7.53 -1.31
CA GLU A 25 6.23 -6.65 -1.86
C GLU A 25 6.74 -7.20 -3.19
N PRO A 26 6.53 -6.50 -4.32
CA PRO A 26 6.92 -7.01 -5.63
C PRO A 26 8.43 -6.91 -5.93
N ILE A 27 9.11 -5.89 -5.39
CA ILE A 27 10.51 -5.60 -5.72
C ILE A 27 11.42 -6.61 -5.03
N VAL A 28 12.19 -7.36 -5.82
CA VAL A 28 13.02 -8.48 -5.29
C VAL A 28 13.98 -8.03 -4.19
N SER A 29 14.67 -6.90 -4.38
CA SER A 29 15.61 -6.41 -3.36
C SER A 29 14.93 -6.05 -2.04
N ALA A 30 13.81 -5.34 -2.10
CA ALA A 30 13.03 -4.98 -0.91
C ALA A 30 12.38 -6.22 -0.27
N TYR A 31 11.92 -7.18 -1.08
CA TYR A 31 11.39 -8.44 -0.59
C TYR A 31 12.41 -9.26 0.19
N ILE A 32 13.68 -9.32 -0.24
CA ILE A 32 14.75 -10.01 0.50
C ILE A 32 14.92 -9.41 1.90
N ASP A 33 14.95 -8.08 2.00
CA ASP A 33 15.06 -7.38 3.28
C ASP A 33 13.80 -7.61 4.16
N LEU A 34 12.62 -7.64 3.53
CA LEU A 34 11.34 -7.96 4.19
C LEU A 34 11.32 -9.40 4.71
N GLU A 35 11.78 -10.36 3.90
CA GLU A 35 11.86 -11.78 4.28
C GLU A 35 12.81 -11.96 5.46
N ASP A 36 14.00 -11.35 5.43
CA ASP A 36 14.95 -11.41 6.56
C ASP A 36 14.38 -10.75 7.81
N THR A 37 13.63 -9.65 7.67
CA THR A 37 12.92 -8.99 8.77
C THR A 37 11.87 -9.91 9.41
N SER A 38 11.11 -10.63 8.60
CA SER A 38 10.00 -11.48 9.06
C SER A 38 10.42 -12.87 9.53
N LYS A 39 11.59 -13.34 9.14
CA LYS A 39 12.10 -14.73 9.28
C LYS A 39 11.98 -15.32 10.69
N LYS A 40 12.13 -14.50 11.73
CA LYS A 40 12.05 -14.94 13.13
C LYS A 40 10.62 -14.84 13.70
N ASP A 41 9.68 -14.30 12.95
CA ASP A 41 8.31 -14.10 13.38
C ASP A 41 7.36 -15.09 12.71
N LYS A 42 7.02 -16.17 13.40
CA LYS A 42 6.10 -17.22 12.89
C LYS A 42 4.70 -16.69 12.51
N LYS A 43 4.36 -15.48 12.95
CA LYS A 43 3.09 -14.82 12.64
C LYS A 43 3.25 -13.71 11.60
N TRP A 44 4.30 -13.72 10.80
CA TRP A 44 4.51 -12.79 9.70
C TRP A 44 4.82 -13.54 8.42
N LYS A 45 3.84 -13.61 7.52
CA LYS A 45 3.99 -14.19 6.17
C LYS A 45 4.30 -13.08 5.17
N VAL A 46 5.18 -13.35 4.21
CA VAL A 46 5.58 -12.40 3.16
C VAL A 46 5.47 -13.05 1.78
N PHE A 47 5.16 -12.24 0.78
CA PHE A 47 4.96 -12.70 -0.60
C PHE A 47 5.62 -11.74 -1.60
N ASN A 48 6.34 -12.27 -2.58
CA ASN A 48 7.03 -11.50 -3.61
C ASN A 48 6.18 -11.36 -4.87
N PHE A 49 5.16 -10.54 -4.83
CA PHE A 49 4.37 -10.07 -5.96
C PHE A 49 3.57 -8.82 -5.58
N ALA A 50 3.17 -8.06 -6.60
CA ALA A 50 2.27 -6.93 -6.43
C ALA A 50 0.82 -7.38 -6.29
N LEU A 51 -0.01 -6.51 -5.73
CA LEU A 51 -1.47 -6.66 -5.79
C LEU A 51 -2.09 -5.60 -6.71
N GLY A 52 -3.11 -6.00 -7.46
CA GLY A 52 -3.80 -5.15 -8.42
C GLY A 52 -5.17 -5.67 -8.78
N LYS A 53 -5.75 -5.13 -9.86
CA LYS A 53 -7.12 -5.46 -10.30
C LYS A 53 -7.22 -6.81 -11.01
N ASN A 54 -6.14 -7.28 -11.64
CA ASN A 54 -6.08 -8.50 -12.44
C ASN A 54 -4.85 -9.33 -12.04
N ILE A 55 -4.85 -10.59 -12.47
CA ILE A 55 -3.65 -11.44 -12.44
C ILE A 55 -2.93 -11.23 -13.77
N GLU A 56 -1.72 -10.65 -13.71
CA GLU A 56 -0.94 -10.28 -14.89
C GLU A 56 0.55 -10.16 -14.58
N GLU A 57 1.39 -10.13 -15.60
CA GLU A 57 2.77 -9.70 -15.52
C GLU A 57 2.87 -8.25 -16.01
N THR A 58 3.66 -7.43 -15.32
CA THR A 58 3.89 -6.03 -15.69
C THR A 58 5.29 -5.59 -15.29
N GLU A 59 5.60 -4.31 -15.50
CA GLU A 59 6.84 -3.70 -15.03
C GLU A 59 6.56 -2.69 -13.93
N ILE A 60 7.45 -2.65 -12.92
CA ILE A 60 7.49 -1.61 -11.90
C ILE A 60 8.70 -0.72 -12.10
N ASN A 61 8.50 0.59 -11.98
CA ASN A 61 9.57 1.57 -12.00
C ASN A 61 10.21 1.60 -10.60
N ILE A 62 11.51 1.35 -10.53
CA ILE A 62 12.28 1.37 -9.28
C ILE A 62 12.84 2.77 -9.06
N SER A 63 12.51 3.38 -7.95
CA SER A 63 13.06 4.67 -7.52
C SER A 63 14.39 4.52 -6.77
N GLN A 64 15.22 5.56 -6.81
CA GLN A 64 16.51 5.57 -6.12
C GLN A 64 16.37 5.36 -4.60
N ASN A 65 15.30 5.87 -3.99
CA ASN A 65 15.03 5.73 -2.56
C ASN A 65 14.22 4.47 -2.19
N SER A 66 13.89 3.60 -3.16
CA SER A 66 13.01 2.43 -3.10
C SER A 66 11.55 2.72 -2.70
N LEU A 67 11.30 3.62 -1.75
CA LEU A 67 9.99 3.93 -1.17
C LEU A 67 8.98 4.51 -2.17
N SER A 68 9.46 5.21 -3.21
CA SER A 68 8.62 5.86 -4.24
C SER A 68 8.51 5.03 -5.52
N SER A 69 8.87 3.75 -5.47
CA SER A 69 8.74 2.84 -6.62
C SER A 69 7.27 2.59 -6.93
N SER A 70 6.89 2.59 -8.21
CA SER A 70 5.50 2.46 -8.63
C SER A 70 5.37 1.80 -10.00
N ILE A 71 4.22 1.13 -10.22
CA ILE A 71 3.79 0.69 -11.55
C ILE A 71 3.44 1.89 -12.43
N LEU A 72 3.05 3.01 -11.83
CA LEU A 72 2.68 4.23 -12.54
C LEU A 72 3.89 5.13 -12.82
N ASP A 73 3.79 5.95 -13.84
CA ASP A 73 4.78 6.99 -14.11
C ASP A 73 4.66 8.14 -13.10
N MET A 74 5.79 8.63 -12.63
CA MET A 74 5.87 9.68 -11.63
C MET A 74 5.74 11.06 -12.27
N LYS A 75 4.98 11.95 -11.63
CA LYS A 75 4.82 13.35 -12.05
C LYS A 75 5.97 14.23 -11.56
N LYS A 76 6.18 15.35 -12.26
CA LYS A 76 7.19 16.37 -11.92
C LYS A 76 7.05 16.92 -10.51
N GLU A 77 5.82 17.05 -10.00
CA GLU A 77 5.56 17.54 -8.64
C GLU A 77 6.21 16.65 -7.57
N HIS A 78 6.14 15.33 -7.75
CA HIS A 78 6.82 14.38 -6.86
C HIS A 78 8.34 14.58 -6.92
N LEU A 79 8.93 14.59 -8.11
CA LEU A 79 10.38 14.78 -8.30
C LEU A 79 10.89 16.11 -7.74
N ASN A 80 10.13 17.18 -7.90
CA ASN A 80 10.46 18.50 -7.35
C ASN A 80 10.46 18.51 -5.82
N SER A 81 9.61 17.69 -5.20
CA SER A 81 9.46 17.60 -3.75
C SER A 81 10.39 16.57 -3.13
N ALA A 82 10.78 15.52 -3.88
CA ALA A 82 11.69 14.45 -3.47
C ALA A 82 12.58 14.00 -4.64
N PRO A 83 13.69 14.68 -4.94
CA PRO A 83 14.55 14.36 -6.08
C PRO A 83 15.11 12.93 -6.08
N THR A 84 15.29 12.33 -4.90
CA THR A 84 15.74 10.94 -4.74
C THR A 84 14.67 9.92 -5.14
N SER A 85 13.44 10.35 -5.43
CA SER A 85 12.37 9.49 -5.94
C SER A 85 12.50 9.17 -7.43
N ARG A 86 13.49 9.78 -8.15
CA ARG A 86 13.68 9.51 -9.56
C ARG A 86 13.81 8.00 -9.85
N TYR A 87 13.20 7.57 -10.94
CA TYR A 87 13.32 6.19 -11.40
C TYR A 87 14.71 5.91 -11.97
N VAL A 88 15.29 4.77 -11.60
CA VAL A 88 16.66 4.36 -11.97
C VAL A 88 16.68 3.09 -12.83
N LYS A 89 15.66 2.24 -12.72
CA LYS A 89 15.50 1.01 -13.53
C LYS A 89 14.04 0.57 -13.56
N ARG A 90 13.72 -0.43 -14.38
CA ARG A 90 12.46 -1.17 -14.36
C ARG A 90 12.72 -2.63 -14.01
N GLU A 91 11.72 -3.27 -13.41
CA GLU A 91 11.76 -4.68 -13.04
C GLU A 91 10.43 -5.33 -13.39
N LYS A 92 10.50 -6.55 -13.99
CA LYS A 92 9.28 -7.34 -14.26
C LYS A 92 8.77 -7.91 -12.96
N ILE A 93 7.47 -7.83 -12.74
CA ILE A 93 6.79 -8.30 -11.55
C ILE A 93 5.51 -9.04 -11.90
N SER A 94 5.15 -10.01 -11.06
CA SER A 94 3.81 -10.61 -11.08
C SER A 94 2.84 -9.75 -10.29
N VAL A 95 1.63 -9.60 -10.80
CA VAL A 95 0.49 -8.98 -10.11
C VAL A 95 -0.57 -10.05 -9.85
N LYS A 96 -1.13 -10.05 -8.64
CA LYS A 96 -2.28 -10.89 -8.26
C LYS A 96 -3.40 -10.04 -7.69
N THR A 97 -4.59 -10.62 -7.51
CA THR A 97 -5.67 -9.95 -6.77
C THR A 97 -5.63 -10.34 -5.31
N LEU A 98 -5.97 -9.43 -4.40
CA LEU A 98 -6.05 -9.78 -2.98
C LEU A 98 -7.18 -10.81 -2.73
N ASP A 99 -8.26 -10.73 -3.50
CA ASP A 99 -9.38 -11.68 -3.40
C ASP A 99 -9.00 -13.12 -3.79
N SER A 100 -7.90 -13.34 -4.54
CA SER A 100 -7.38 -14.69 -4.80
C SER A 100 -6.90 -15.41 -3.54
N PHE A 101 -6.66 -14.68 -2.44
CA PHE A 101 -6.28 -15.21 -1.11
C PHE A 101 -7.45 -15.21 -0.12
N LYS A 102 -8.66 -14.83 -0.55
CA LYS A 102 -9.82 -14.65 0.32
C LYS A 102 -10.11 -15.88 1.17
N GLU A 103 -10.14 -17.08 0.57
CA GLU A 103 -10.45 -18.31 1.29
C GLU A 103 -9.44 -18.57 2.42
N GLU A 104 -8.14 -18.44 2.12
CA GLU A 104 -7.09 -18.63 3.13
C GLU A 104 -7.20 -17.61 4.25
N ILE A 105 -7.40 -16.33 3.91
CA ILE A 105 -7.46 -15.23 4.88
C ILE A 105 -8.72 -15.35 5.73
N CYS A 106 -9.91 -15.44 5.14
CA CYS A 106 -11.18 -15.44 5.86
C CYS A 106 -11.41 -16.71 6.69
N LYS A 107 -10.86 -17.85 6.27
CA LYS A 107 -10.92 -19.08 7.07
C LYS A 107 -10.18 -18.95 8.39
N ASN A 108 -9.10 -18.17 8.41
CA ASN A 108 -8.20 -18.10 9.56
C ASN A 108 -8.39 -16.82 10.40
N PHE A 109 -8.98 -15.75 9.84
CA PHE A 109 -9.05 -14.44 10.51
C PHE A 109 -10.42 -13.82 10.37
N LYS A 110 -10.96 -13.31 11.51
CA LYS A 110 -12.26 -12.61 11.56
C LYS A 110 -12.10 -11.10 11.45
N ASN A 111 -11.06 -10.55 12.08
CA ASN A 111 -10.79 -9.12 12.11
C ASN A 111 -9.63 -8.81 11.15
N ILE A 112 -9.96 -8.30 9.98
CA ILE A 112 -8.99 -7.99 8.93
C ILE A 112 -8.83 -6.47 8.85
N TYR A 113 -7.61 -6.00 8.99
CA TYR A 113 -7.20 -4.62 8.74
C TYR A 113 -6.28 -4.60 7.52
N ILE A 114 -6.56 -3.73 6.54
CA ILE A 114 -5.83 -3.69 5.29
C ILE A 114 -5.13 -2.34 5.15
N LYS A 115 -3.77 -2.33 5.16
CA LYS A 115 -2.99 -1.16 4.74
C LYS A 115 -2.58 -1.32 3.27
N ILE A 116 -2.82 -0.26 2.49
CA ILE A 116 -2.42 -0.17 1.08
C ILE A 116 -1.59 1.10 0.90
N ASP A 117 -0.36 0.89 0.45
CA ASP A 117 0.64 1.94 0.19
C ASP A 117 1.43 1.48 -1.04
N THR A 118 0.91 1.79 -2.22
CA THR A 118 1.41 1.26 -3.51
C THR A 118 1.75 2.38 -4.48
N GLN A 119 1.96 3.57 -3.91
CA GLN A 119 2.49 4.73 -4.62
C GLN A 119 1.67 5.09 -5.87
N GLY A 120 0.37 5.35 -5.63
CA GLY A 120 -0.61 5.75 -6.64
C GLY A 120 -1.45 4.60 -7.21
N TYR A 121 -1.10 3.34 -6.94
CA TYR A 121 -1.79 2.16 -7.50
C TYR A 121 -2.91 1.61 -6.59
N GLU A 122 -3.22 2.29 -5.48
CA GLU A 122 -4.16 1.87 -4.41
C GLU A 122 -5.55 1.56 -4.94
N GLU A 123 -6.06 2.35 -5.90
CA GLU A 123 -7.36 2.08 -6.52
C GLU A 123 -7.40 0.72 -7.21
N LYS A 124 -6.33 0.34 -7.92
CA LYS A 124 -6.26 -0.94 -8.63
C LYS A 124 -6.21 -2.11 -7.65
N VAL A 125 -5.52 -1.93 -6.52
CA VAL A 125 -5.51 -2.89 -5.42
C VAL A 125 -6.92 -3.08 -4.85
N LEU A 126 -7.65 -2.00 -4.55
CA LEU A 126 -9.02 -2.08 -4.04
C LEU A 126 -9.99 -2.75 -5.01
N ILE A 127 -9.81 -2.55 -6.33
CA ILE A 127 -10.64 -3.23 -7.33
C ILE A 127 -10.43 -4.76 -7.29
N GLY A 128 -9.21 -5.22 -7.04
CA GLY A 128 -8.88 -6.65 -6.89
C GLY A 128 -9.06 -7.20 -5.48
N ALA A 129 -9.62 -6.41 -4.56
CA ALA A 129 -9.79 -6.74 -3.15
C ALA A 129 -11.26 -6.59 -2.68
N LYS A 130 -12.23 -6.55 -3.59
CA LYS A 130 -13.62 -6.20 -3.30
C LYS A 130 -14.24 -7.02 -2.17
N ASP A 131 -14.00 -8.30 -2.20
CA ASP A 131 -14.61 -9.24 -1.24
C ASP A 131 -13.93 -9.16 0.13
N LEU A 132 -12.59 -9.05 0.16
CA LEU A 132 -11.85 -8.88 1.41
C LEU A 132 -12.09 -7.51 2.04
N VAL A 133 -12.17 -6.45 1.24
CA VAL A 133 -12.53 -5.11 1.74
C VAL A 133 -13.92 -5.11 2.38
N ARG A 134 -14.90 -5.82 1.80
CA ARG A 134 -16.23 -5.95 2.43
C ARG A 134 -16.19 -6.62 3.80
N GLN A 135 -15.23 -7.48 4.06
CA GLN A 135 -15.06 -8.20 5.32
C GLN A 135 -14.08 -7.50 6.28
N ALA A 136 -13.29 -6.57 5.77
CA ALA A 136 -12.35 -5.82 6.60
C ALA A 136 -13.06 -4.94 7.62
N ILE A 137 -12.50 -4.85 8.82
CA ILE A 137 -12.95 -3.95 9.88
C ILE A 137 -12.34 -2.56 9.74
N GLY A 138 -11.18 -2.43 9.08
CA GLY A 138 -10.50 -1.16 8.88
C GLY A 138 -9.60 -1.17 7.65
N LEU A 139 -9.36 0.03 7.13
CA LEU A 139 -8.49 0.32 5.99
C LEU A 139 -7.55 1.46 6.36
N GLN A 140 -6.29 1.37 5.94
CA GLN A 140 -5.34 2.48 5.93
C GLN A 140 -4.82 2.63 4.51
N LEU A 141 -4.97 3.82 3.95
CA LEU A 141 -4.70 4.07 2.54
C LEU A 141 -3.82 5.30 2.39
N GLU A 142 -2.70 5.15 1.68
CA GLU A 142 -1.98 6.33 1.23
C GLU A 142 -2.81 7.04 0.15
N MET A 143 -3.15 8.30 0.41
CA MET A 143 -3.97 9.12 -0.48
C MET A 143 -3.25 10.39 -0.87
N SER A 144 -3.20 10.68 -2.17
CA SER A 144 -2.60 11.90 -2.68
C SER A 144 -3.59 13.05 -2.71
N ILE A 145 -3.22 14.18 -2.11
CA ILE A 145 -3.93 15.47 -2.18
C ILE A 145 -3.66 16.14 -3.54
N TYR A 146 -2.43 15.98 -4.04
CA TYR A 146 -1.98 16.47 -5.34
C TYR A 146 -1.48 15.32 -6.21
N PRO A 147 -1.60 15.42 -7.55
CA PRO A 147 -1.19 14.34 -8.45
C PRO A 147 0.33 14.06 -8.35
N MET A 148 0.70 12.94 -7.75
CA MET A 148 2.09 12.48 -7.62
C MET A 148 2.47 11.49 -8.72
N TYR A 149 1.47 10.72 -9.21
CA TYR A 149 1.63 9.72 -10.26
C TYR A 149 0.58 9.91 -11.36
N GLU A 150 0.86 9.42 -12.56
CA GLU A 150 -0.09 9.49 -13.66
C GLU A 150 -1.31 8.60 -13.39
N SER A 151 -2.49 9.09 -13.74
CA SER A 151 -3.75 8.34 -13.63
C SER A 151 -4.09 7.83 -12.22
N GLN A 152 -3.43 8.33 -11.17
CA GLN A 152 -3.81 8.02 -9.80
C GLN A 152 -5.11 8.72 -9.40
N LEU A 153 -5.86 8.11 -8.50
CA LEU A 153 -7.03 8.72 -7.90
C LEU A 153 -6.61 9.67 -6.77
N LEU A 154 -7.23 10.84 -6.72
CA LEU A 154 -6.95 11.83 -5.66
C LEU A 154 -7.86 11.65 -4.45
N PHE A 155 -7.45 12.25 -3.32
CA PHE A 155 -8.13 12.14 -2.02
C PHE A 155 -9.65 12.29 -2.11
N ASN A 156 -10.17 13.37 -2.74
CA ASN A 156 -11.61 13.64 -2.76
C ASN A 156 -12.44 12.54 -3.46
N GLU A 157 -11.91 11.98 -4.54
CA GLU A 157 -12.57 10.92 -5.29
C GLU A 157 -12.44 9.59 -4.58
N PHE A 158 -11.25 9.35 -3.99
CA PHE A 158 -10.94 8.14 -3.24
C PHE A 158 -11.78 8.05 -1.97
N PHE A 159 -11.83 9.15 -1.21
CA PHE A 159 -12.65 9.28 0.00
C PHE A 159 -14.12 8.89 -0.27
N LYS A 160 -14.74 9.46 -1.32
CA LYS A 160 -16.12 9.11 -1.71
C LYS A 160 -16.31 7.63 -2.07
N LYS A 161 -15.28 6.97 -2.64
CA LYS A 161 -15.33 5.53 -2.91
C LYS A 161 -15.33 4.71 -1.62
N ILE A 162 -14.49 5.09 -0.66
CA ILE A 162 -14.38 4.38 0.62
C ILE A 162 -15.67 4.56 1.45
N GLU A 163 -16.26 5.75 1.46
CA GLU A 163 -17.56 5.97 2.11
C GLU A 163 -18.68 5.07 1.53
N LYS A 164 -18.72 4.89 0.20
CA LYS A 164 -19.67 3.99 -0.47
C LYS A 164 -19.47 2.51 -0.11
N LEU A 165 -18.30 2.13 0.41
CA LEU A 165 -18.00 0.79 0.92
C LEU A 165 -18.37 0.62 2.40
N ASN A 166 -19.10 1.60 2.98
CA ASN A 166 -19.54 1.64 4.37
C ASN A 166 -18.42 1.78 5.39
N PHE A 167 -17.39 2.57 5.05
CA PHE A 167 -16.33 2.98 5.97
C PHE A 167 -16.47 4.47 6.31
N GLU A 168 -16.03 4.84 7.50
CA GLU A 168 -15.92 6.23 7.95
C GLU A 168 -14.47 6.56 8.30
N LEU A 169 -14.07 7.80 8.05
CA LEU A 169 -12.75 8.29 8.38
C LEU A 169 -12.59 8.47 9.89
N TRP A 170 -11.53 7.90 10.46
CA TRP A 170 -11.23 8.00 11.88
C TRP A 170 -10.00 8.85 12.17
N ASP A 171 -8.97 8.76 11.31
CA ASP A 171 -7.74 9.50 11.52
C ASP A 171 -7.02 9.80 10.20
N ILE A 172 -6.15 10.81 10.24
CA ILE A 172 -5.31 11.22 9.12
C ILE A 172 -3.88 11.42 9.64
N GLU A 173 -2.94 10.68 9.08
CA GLU A 173 -1.51 10.84 9.32
C GLU A 173 -0.85 11.56 8.15
N ARG A 174 -0.05 12.58 8.43
CA ARG A 174 0.72 13.28 7.41
C ARG A 174 1.94 12.43 7.02
N THR A 175 2.03 12.02 5.76
CA THR A 175 3.13 11.16 5.27
C THR A 175 4.13 11.94 4.43
N PHE A 176 3.68 12.69 3.41
CA PHE A 176 4.57 13.40 2.51
C PHE A 176 4.17 14.87 2.32
N SER A 177 5.18 15.73 2.33
CA SER A 177 4.98 17.17 2.13
C SER A 177 6.11 17.77 1.31
N ASN A 178 5.81 18.85 0.61
CA ASN A 178 6.82 19.62 -0.07
C ASN A 178 7.76 20.26 0.97
N PRO A 179 9.08 19.99 0.93
CA PRO A 179 10.01 20.42 1.98
C PRO A 179 10.22 21.94 2.01
N LYS A 180 9.96 22.65 0.89
CA LYS A 180 10.15 24.10 0.79
C LYS A 180 8.93 24.87 1.27
N SER A 181 7.72 24.43 0.92
CA SER A 181 6.49 25.16 1.24
C SER A 181 5.72 24.60 2.44
N GLY A 182 6.07 23.39 2.90
CA GLY A 182 5.32 22.68 3.93
C GLY A 182 3.96 22.12 3.46
N LYS A 183 3.61 22.32 2.18
CA LYS A 183 2.35 21.87 1.60
C LYS A 183 2.25 20.34 1.68
N ILE A 184 1.14 19.84 2.24
CA ILE A 184 0.86 18.40 2.32
C ILE A 184 0.56 17.88 0.91
N LEU A 185 1.24 16.82 0.50
CA LEU A 185 1.09 16.19 -0.81
C LEU A 185 0.39 14.83 -0.70
N GLN A 186 0.72 14.05 0.34
CA GLN A 186 0.10 12.77 0.63
C GLN A 186 -0.16 12.61 2.12
N ILE A 187 -1.14 11.80 2.43
CA ILE A 187 -1.57 11.42 3.78
C ILE A 187 -1.86 9.93 3.83
N ASP A 188 -1.71 9.31 4.98
CA ASP A 188 -2.36 8.04 5.32
C ASP A 188 -3.72 8.35 5.94
N ALA A 189 -4.78 7.88 5.31
CA ALA A 189 -6.14 8.00 5.83
C ALA A 189 -6.58 6.67 6.42
N ILE A 190 -7.04 6.69 7.68
CA ILE A 190 -7.44 5.51 8.46
C ILE A 190 -8.96 5.49 8.55
N PHE A 191 -9.54 4.39 8.11
CA PHE A 191 -10.98 4.20 8.08
C PHE A 191 -11.38 2.96 8.87
N PHE A 192 -12.53 3.03 9.52
CA PHE A 192 -13.17 1.86 10.12
C PHE A 192 -14.58 1.67 9.56
N LYS A 193 -15.06 0.43 9.60
CA LYS A 193 -16.38 0.07 9.14
C LYS A 193 -17.44 0.75 10.01
N LYS A 194 -18.46 1.35 9.38
CA LYS A 194 -19.61 1.89 10.09
C LYS A 194 -20.39 0.75 10.75
N ASN A 195 -20.78 0.94 12.01
CA ASN A 195 -21.63 0.00 12.77
C ASN A 195 -23.03 -0.09 12.19
#